data_16ad0568b8ffab062e85aae9856fef96
#
_entry.id   16ad0568b8ffab062e85aae9856fef96
#
_cell.length_a   1.000
_cell.length_b   1.000
_cell.length_c   1.000
_cell.angle_alpha   90.00
_cell.angle_beta   90.00
_cell.angle_gamma   90.00
#
_symmetry.space_group_name_H-M   'P 1'
#
loop_
_entity.id
_entity.type
_entity.pdbx_description
1 polymer ?
#
loop_
_entity_poly.entity_id
_entity_poly.type
_entity_poly.pdbx_seq_one_letter_code
_entity_poly.pdbx_strand_id
1 'polypeptide(L)'
;LIGIADVHFVFNPSNHDYTNGFFLADAVQSWFHNTPNITFDCSIAHRKYTKYGKNLIGTTHGDGAKSQDLPLLMAHEASKEWAECKHRYVYTHHVHHKSSKDYMGVCVESLRSPSGTDSWHHRQGYQHSPKAIEGFIHHKENGQVAKLAHIF
;
A
#
# COMPACT_ATOMS: atom_id res chain seq x y z
N LEU A 1 13.59 6.46 9.53
CA LEU A 1 14.00 5.96 8.20
C LEU A 1 14.84 6.97 7.45
N ILE A 2 14.41 8.24 7.34
CA ILE A 2 15.12 9.29 6.59
C ILE A 2 16.57 9.55 7.04
N GLY A 3 16.96 9.12 8.21
CA GLY A 3 18.36 9.17 8.69
C GLY A 3 19.27 8.06 8.15
N ILE A 4 18.70 7.05 7.45
CA ILE A 4 19.45 5.86 7.01
C ILE A 4 19.18 5.42 5.57
N ALA A 5 18.14 5.95 4.92
CA ALA A 5 17.76 5.56 3.56
C ALA A 5 16.92 6.65 2.87
N ASP A 6 16.86 6.56 1.54
CA ASP A 6 15.86 7.30 0.77
C ASP A 6 14.46 6.77 1.10
N VAL A 7 13.50 7.68 1.20
CA VAL A 7 12.11 7.37 1.53
C VAL A 7 11.19 7.84 0.41
N HIS A 8 10.29 6.98 -0.03
CA HIS A 8 9.18 7.34 -0.89
C HIS A 8 7.88 7.19 -0.11
N PHE A 9 7.25 8.32 0.22
CA PHE A 9 5.98 8.35 0.95
C PHE A 9 4.82 8.31 -0.04
N VAL A 10 3.89 7.37 0.15
CA VAL A 10 2.71 7.21 -0.71
C VAL A 10 1.45 7.31 0.15
N PHE A 11 0.58 8.27 -0.19
CA PHE A 11 -0.75 8.40 0.39
C PHE A 11 -1.78 7.70 -0.49
N ASN A 12 -2.59 6.82 0.08
CA ASN A 12 -3.74 6.23 -0.60
C ASN A 12 -5.04 6.77 0.00
N PRO A 13 -5.89 7.45 -0.79
CA PRO A 13 -7.20 7.90 -0.32
C PRO A 13 -8.05 6.74 0.19
N SER A 14 -8.75 6.96 1.30
CA SER A 14 -9.62 5.98 1.94
C SER A 14 -11.06 6.49 1.97
N ASN A 15 -12.04 5.63 1.73
CA ASN A 15 -13.45 5.96 1.87
C ASN A 15 -13.86 6.32 3.31
N HIS A 16 -13.00 5.99 4.29
CA HIS A 16 -13.22 6.33 5.70
C HIS A 16 -12.74 7.74 6.03
N ASP A 17 -11.82 8.31 5.25
CA ASP A 17 -11.14 9.55 5.64
C ASP A 17 -10.49 10.29 4.45
N TYR A 18 -11.27 10.61 3.42
CA TYR A 18 -10.74 11.29 2.24
C TYR A 18 -10.09 12.63 2.57
N THR A 19 -10.82 13.48 3.29
CA THR A 19 -10.42 14.86 3.52
C THR A 19 -9.30 14.97 4.54
N ASN A 20 -9.45 14.35 5.71
CA ASN A 20 -8.45 14.46 6.77
C ASN A 20 -7.18 13.68 6.40
N GLY A 21 -7.32 12.53 5.73
CA GLY A 21 -6.19 11.78 5.22
C GLY A 21 -5.37 12.59 4.21
N PHE A 22 -6.04 13.30 3.30
CA PHE A 22 -5.38 14.22 2.37
C PHE A 22 -4.66 15.36 3.10
N PHE A 23 -5.31 16.03 4.04
CA PHE A 23 -4.67 17.11 4.81
C PHE A 23 -3.50 16.61 5.65
N LEU A 24 -3.59 15.39 6.21
CA LEU A 24 -2.47 14.78 6.92
C LEU A 24 -1.28 14.52 5.98
N ALA A 25 -1.54 13.98 4.78
CA ALA A 25 -0.49 13.75 3.78
C ALA A 25 0.18 15.07 3.34
N ASP A 26 -0.62 16.12 3.10
CA ASP A 26 -0.14 17.45 2.76
C ASP A 26 0.70 18.06 3.89
N ALA A 27 0.26 17.93 5.13
CA ALA A 27 1.02 18.40 6.30
C ALA A 27 2.36 17.67 6.43
N VAL A 28 2.39 16.35 6.23
CA VAL A 28 3.63 15.57 6.28
C VAL A 28 4.57 15.99 5.14
N GLN A 29 4.05 16.15 3.92
CA GLN A 29 4.83 16.63 2.79
C GLN A 29 5.42 18.03 3.06
N SER A 30 4.60 18.93 3.59
CA SER A 30 5.01 20.30 3.95
C SER A 30 6.07 20.30 5.05
N TRP A 31 5.95 19.43 6.06
CA TRP A 31 6.93 19.31 7.13
C TRP A 31 8.31 18.87 6.62
N PHE A 32 8.35 17.96 5.66
CA PHE A 32 9.59 17.41 5.11
C PHE A 32 10.03 18.03 3.79
N HIS A 33 9.48 19.18 3.37
CA HIS A 33 9.73 19.79 2.06
C HIS A 33 11.21 20.10 1.77
N ASN A 34 12.02 20.34 2.82
CA ASN A 34 13.46 20.60 2.69
C ASN A 34 14.34 19.37 2.96
N THR A 35 13.76 18.17 3.08
CA THR A 35 14.50 16.94 3.36
C THR A 35 14.85 16.25 2.04
N PRO A 36 16.15 16.19 1.64
CA PRO A 36 16.52 15.82 0.26
C PRO A 36 16.30 14.36 -0.11
N ASN A 37 16.23 13.46 0.89
CA ASN A 37 16.11 12.02 0.70
C ASN A 37 14.69 11.49 0.96
N ILE A 38 13.67 12.36 0.86
CA ILE A 38 12.28 11.94 0.89
C ILE A 38 11.54 12.48 -0.34
N THR A 39 10.75 11.63 -0.97
CA THR A 39 9.85 11.97 -2.07
C THR A 39 8.41 11.62 -1.69
N PHE A 40 7.44 12.29 -2.29
CA PHE A 40 6.03 12.17 -1.94
C PHE A 40 5.16 11.91 -3.16
N ASP A 41 4.22 10.98 -3.04
CA ASP A 41 3.04 10.88 -3.88
C ASP A 41 1.78 11.08 -3.00
N CYS A 42 1.40 12.34 -2.83
CA CYS A 42 0.20 12.77 -2.10
C CYS A 42 -0.97 13.07 -3.03
N SER A 43 -0.93 12.63 -4.29
CA SER A 43 -2.05 12.78 -5.22
C SER A 43 -3.30 12.04 -4.72
N ILE A 44 -4.47 12.45 -5.22
CA ILE A 44 -5.76 11.83 -4.89
C ILE A 44 -6.07 10.59 -5.73
N ALA A 45 -5.11 10.10 -6.51
CA ALA A 45 -5.26 8.87 -7.28
C ALA A 45 -5.48 7.68 -6.35
N HIS A 46 -6.52 6.88 -6.60
CA HIS A 46 -6.90 5.74 -5.76
C HIS A 46 -5.93 4.56 -5.85
N ARG A 47 -5.22 4.41 -6.97
CA ARG A 47 -4.20 3.39 -7.20
C ARG A 47 -2.89 4.07 -7.53
N LYS A 48 -1.81 3.60 -6.95
CA LYS A 48 -0.47 4.12 -7.17
C LYS A 48 0.50 3.00 -7.43
N TYR A 49 1.49 3.28 -8.25
CA TYR A 49 2.45 2.27 -8.70
C TYR A 49 3.87 2.79 -8.57
N THR A 50 4.70 2.02 -7.89
CA THR A 50 6.12 2.32 -7.69
C THR A 50 6.98 1.20 -8.26
N LYS A 51 7.96 1.55 -9.09
CA LYS A 51 8.94 0.60 -9.59
C LYS A 51 10.18 0.59 -8.71
N TYR A 52 10.60 -0.61 -8.31
CA TYR A 52 11.88 -0.83 -7.62
C TYR A 52 12.62 -2.00 -8.27
N GLY A 53 13.66 -1.71 -9.04
CA GLY A 53 14.37 -2.71 -9.84
C GLY A 53 13.43 -3.47 -10.79
N LYS A 54 13.30 -4.78 -10.58
CA LYS A 54 12.38 -5.65 -11.32
C LYS A 54 11.03 -5.86 -10.61
N ASN A 55 10.74 -5.06 -9.59
CA ASN A 55 9.48 -5.12 -8.87
C ASN A 55 8.57 -3.94 -9.28
N LEU A 56 7.32 -4.23 -9.56
CA LEU A 56 6.24 -3.25 -9.68
C LEU A 56 5.32 -3.42 -8.47
N ILE A 57 5.24 -2.39 -7.65
CA ILE A 57 4.49 -2.38 -6.40
C ILE A 57 3.31 -1.42 -6.55
N GLY A 58 2.10 -1.95 -6.49
CA GLY A 58 0.87 -1.19 -6.46
C GLY A 58 0.34 -1.05 -5.04
N THR A 59 -0.25 0.09 -4.75
CA THR A 59 -0.96 0.33 -3.48
C THR A 59 -2.33 0.95 -3.74
N THR A 60 -3.31 0.55 -2.97
CA THR A 60 -4.66 1.12 -2.99
C THR A 60 -5.35 0.84 -1.66
N HIS A 61 -6.34 1.67 -1.29
CA HIS A 61 -7.14 1.37 -0.10
C HIS A 61 -7.90 0.04 -0.23
N GLY A 62 -8.52 -0.22 -1.38
CA GLY A 62 -9.17 -1.51 -1.64
C GLY A 62 -10.70 -1.50 -1.52
N ASP A 63 -11.32 -0.33 -1.39
CA ASP A 63 -12.78 -0.13 -1.35
C ASP A 63 -13.44 -0.08 -2.74
N GLY A 64 -12.65 0.07 -3.79
CA GLY A 64 -13.11 0.23 -5.16
C GLY A 64 -13.09 -1.05 -6.00
N ALA A 65 -12.05 -1.22 -6.82
CA ALA A 65 -11.93 -2.35 -7.72
C ALA A 65 -11.77 -3.68 -6.98
N LYS A 66 -12.37 -4.74 -7.52
CA LYS A 66 -12.22 -6.10 -6.97
C LYS A 66 -10.76 -6.57 -7.08
N SER A 67 -10.30 -7.35 -6.11
CA SER A 67 -8.92 -7.84 -6.07
C SER A 67 -8.48 -8.57 -7.36
N GLN A 68 -9.39 -9.30 -7.97
CA GLN A 68 -9.12 -10.02 -9.24
C GLN A 68 -8.91 -9.10 -10.45
N ASP A 69 -9.40 -7.86 -10.39
CA ASP A 69 -9.31 -6.89 -11.49
C ASP A 69 -8.06 -6.00 -11.35
N LEU A 70 -7.45 -5.95 -10.17
CA LEU A 70 -6.26 -5.13 -9.90
C LEU A 70 -5.06 -5.45 -10.81
N PRO A 71 -4.77 -6.71 -11.19
CA PRO A 71 -3.71 -7.01 -12.15
C PRO A 71 -3.91 -6.38 -13.52
N LEU A 72 -5.14 -6.41 -14.04
CA LEU A 72 -5.46 -5.81 -15.33
C LEU A 72 -5.36 -4.29 -15.28
N LEU A 73 -5.85 -3.68 -14.20
CA LEU A 73 -5.72 -2.24 -13.95
C LEU A 73 -4.24 -1.83 -13.87
N MET A 74 -3.41 -2.56 -13.12
CA MET A 74 -1.97 -2.33 -13.04
C MET A 74 -1.30 -2.41 -14.40
N ALA A 75 -1.63 -3.43 -15.20
CA ALA A 75 -1.06 -3.60 -16.54
C ALA A 75 -1.45 -2.47 -17.50
N HIS A 76 -2.64 -1.90 -17.33
CA HIS A 76 -3.13 -0.80 -18.16
C HIS A 76 -2.58 0.56 -17.69
N GLU A 77 -2.66 0.83 -16.40
CA GLU A 77 -2.32 2.13 -15.81
C GLU A 77 -0.81 2.33 -15.69
N ALA A 78 -0.01 1.26 -15.51
CA ALA A 78 1.45 1.28 -15.41
C ALA A 78 2.09 0.38 -16.49
N SER A 79 1.64 0.48 -17.74
CA SER A 79 1.98 -0.43 -18.83
C SER A 79 3.48 -0.49 -19.14
N LYS A 80 4.20 0.62 -19.02
CA LYS A 80 5.65 0.69 -19.21
C LYS A 80 6.39 -0.11 -18.14
N GLU A 81 6.09 0.18 -16.88
CA GLU A 81 6.69 -0.48 -15.71
C GLU A 81 6.29 -1.96 -15.67
N TRP A 82 5.06 -2.28 -16.08
CA TRP A 82 4.59 -3.65 -16.24
C TRP A 82 5.46 -4.46 -17.19
N ALA A 83 5.81 -3.90 -18.35
CA ALA A 83 6.65 -4.57 -19.35
C ALA A 83 8.10 -4.78 -18.85
N GLU A 84 8.61 -3.87 -18.01
CA GLU A 84 9.98 -3.89 -17.51
C GLU A 84 10.18 -4.75 -16.25
N CYS A 85 9.10 -5.00 -15.49
CA CYS A 85 9.12 -5.70 -14.21
C CYS A 85 8.73 -7.17 -14.32
N LYS A 86 9.39 -8.04 -13.54
CA LYS A 86 9.10 -9.47 -13.46
C LYS A 86 8.19 -9.81 -12.28
N HIS A 87 8.34 -9.08 -11.17
CA HIS A 87 7.65 -9.33 -9.90
C HIS A 87 6.62 -8.23 -9.67
N ARG A 88 5.38 -8.60 -9.39
CA ARG A 88 4.28 -7.64 -9.27
C ARG A 88 3.49 -7.91 -8.01
N TYR A 89 3.21 -6.85 -7.26
CA TYR A 89 2.53 -6.90 -5.98
C TYR A 89 1.51 -5.78 -5.91
N VAL A 90 0.34 -6.06 -5.35
CA VAL A 90 -0.64 -5.03 -4.98
C VAL A 90 -0.99 -5.20 -3.51
N TYR A 91 -0.75 -4.16 -2.73
CA TYR A 91 -1.11 -4.11 -1.32
C TYR A 91 -2.39 -3.32 -1.13
N THR A 92 -3.36 -3.92 -0.47
CA THR A 92 -4.65 -3.32 -0.14
C THR A 92 -4.89 -3.34 1.37
N HIS A 93 -5.87 -2.57 1.84
CA HIS A 93 -6.19 -2.45 3.25
C HIS A 93 -7.66 -2.74 3.51
N HIS A 94 -8.51 -1.79 3.50
CA HIS A 94 -9.97 -1.73 3.67
C HIS A 94 -10.64 -2.86 4.50
N VAL A 95 -10.45 -4.11 4.13
CA VAL A 95 -11.12 -5.28 4.75
C VAL A 95 -10.56 -5.67 6.13
N HIS A 96 -9.47 -5.05 6.59
CA HIS A 96 -8.84 -5.19 7.90
C HIS A 96 -8.46 -6.62 8.30
N HIS A 97 -8.45 -7.56 7.35
CA HIS A 97 -7.95 -8.91 7.56
C HIS A 97 -6.90 -9.26 6.51
N LYS A 98 -6.02 -10.17 6.89
CA LYS A 98 -4.96 -10.63 6.02
C LYS A 98 -5.44 -11.67 5.04
N SER A 99 -5.21 -11.42 3.77
CA SER A 99 -5.35 -12.41 2.71
C SER A 99 -4.27 -12.17 1.66
N SER A 100 -3.80 -13.21 1.01
CA SER A 100 -2.85 -13.12 -0.09
C SER A 100 -3.23 -14.10 -1.17
N LYS A 101 -3.32 -13.64 -2.41
CA LYS A 101 -3.68 -14.49 -3.56
C LYS A 101 -2.98 -14.02 -4.82
N ASP A 102 -2.48 -14.97 -5.58
CA ASP A 102 -1.90 -14.72 -6.90
C ASP A 102 -2.99 -14.68 -7.96
N TYR A 103 -3.00 -13.60 -8.74
CA TYR A 103 -3.86 -13.41 -9.90
C TYR A 103 -2.99 -13.11 -11.13
N MET A 104 -2.86 -14.07 -12.05
CA MET A 104 -2.17 -13.89 -13.33
C MET A 104 -0.77 -13.24 -13.21
N GLY A 105 0.02 -13.69 -12.23
CA GLY A 105 1.40 -13.22 -12.02
C GLY A 105 1.51 -11.93 -11.19
N VAL A 106 0.44 -11.51 -10.53
CA VAL A 106 0.42 -10.44 -9.53
C VAL A 106 -0.02 -10.99 -8.19
N CYS A 107 0.80 -10.84 -7.15
CA CYS A 107 0.38 -11.13 -5.79
C CYS A 107 -0.45 -9.95 -5.26
N VAL A 108 -1.72 -10.18 -4.99
CA VAL A 108 -2.61 -9.20 -4.35
C VAL A 108 -2.76 -9.56 -2.89
N GLU A 109 -2.37 -8.67 -2.01
CA GLU A 109 -2.37 -8.91 -0.58
C GLU A 109 -3.14 -7.81 0.18
N SER A 110 -4.13 -8.25 0.97
CA SER A 110 -4.82 -7.41 1.95
C SER A 110 -4.07 -7.44 3.26
N LEU A 111 -3.78 -6.26 3.80
CA LEU A 111 -3.01 -6.05 5.02
C LEU A 111 -3.93 -5.82 6.22
N ARG A 112 -3.41 -6.13 7.41
CA ARG A 112 -4.07 -5.80 8.66
C ARG A 112 -4.03 -4.29 8.91
N SER A 113 -5.00 -3.82 9.68
CA SER A 113 -5.01 -2.43 10.15
C SER A 113 -4.32 -2.33 11.51
N PRO A 114 -3.49 -1.29 11.76
CA PRO A 114 -3.01 -0.96 13.09
C PRO A 114 -4.06 -0.19 13.91
N SER A 115 -5.13 0.28 13.28
CA SER A 115 -6.15 1.12 13.91
C SER A 115 -6.88 0.40 15.03
N GLY A 116 -7.25 1.14 16.08
CA GLY A 116 -8.14 0.67 17.14
C GLY A 116 -9.52 0.27 16.59
N THR A 117 -10.26 -0.47 17.38
CA THR A 117 -11.64 -0.84 17.07
C THR A 117 -12.55 0.37 17.30
N ASP A 118 -13.26 0.78 16.26
CA ASP A 118 -14.35 1.76 16.37
C ASP A 118 -15.72 1.08 16.57
N SER A 119 -16.77 1.88 16.70
CA SER A 119 -18.13 1.38 16.93
C SER A 119 -18.65 0.55 15.76
N TRP A 120 -18.22 0.82 14.52
CA TRP A 120 -18.61 0.05 13.35
C TRP A 120 -17.96 -1.36 13.38
N HIS A 121 -16.67 -1.45 13.65
CA HIS A 121 -15.95 -2.73 13.80
C HIS A 121 -16.54 -3.59 14.92
N HIS A 122 -16.88 -2.96 16.05
CA HIS A 122 -17.54 -3.65 17.16
C HIS A 122 -18.89 -4.22 16.73
N ARG A 123 -19.72 -3.42 16.07
CA ARG A 123 -21.05 -3.83 15.59
C ARG A 123 -20.99 -4.97 14.57
N GLN A 124 -19.94 -5.01 13.72
CA GLN A 124 -19.75 -6.03 12.70
C GLN A 124 -19.02 -7.29 13.21
N GLY A 125 -18.58 -7.30 14.47
CA GLY A 125 -17.85 -8.44 15.05
C GLY A 125 -16.36 -8.50 14.68
N TYR A 126 -15.78 -7.46 14.08
CA TYR A 126 -14.36 -7.42 13.68
C TYR A 126 -13.41 -6.95 14.78
N GLN A 127 -13.91 -6.80 16.00
CA GLN A 127 -13.15 -6.31 17.15
C GLN A 127 -11.98 -7.21 17.56
N HIS A 128 -12.01 -8.50 17.18
CA HIS A 128 -10.98 -9.48 17.52
C HIS A 128 -9.96 -9.70 16.40
N SER A 129 -10.03 -8.96 15.30
CA SER A 129 -9.02 -9.04 14.24
C SER A 129 -7.67 -8.58 14.77
N PRO A 130 -6.58 -9.37 14.60
CA PRO A 130 -5.25 -8.95 15.03
C PRO A 130 -4.84 -7.63 14.38
N LYS A 131 -4.36 -6.69 15.20
CA LYS A 131 -3.85 -5.39 14.74
C LYS A 131 -2.36 -5.53 14.45
N ALA A 132 -1.94 -5.01 13.31
CA ALA A 132 -0.54 -5.10 12.93
C ALA A 132 -0.10 -4.00 11.97
N ILE A 133 1.20 -3.70 12.02
CA ILE A 133 1.92 -3.02 10.95
C ILE A 133 2.77 -4.07 10.24
N GLU A 134 2.68 -4.12 8.92
CA GLU A 134 3.39 -5.11 8.11
C GLU A 134 4.42 -4.41 7.21
N GLY A 135 5.62 -4.99 7.15
CA GLY A 135 6.72 -4.54 6.32
C GLY A 135 7.14 -5.64 5.33
N PHE A 136 7.62 -5.23 4.17
CA PHE A 136 8.04 -6.14 3.11
C PHE A 136 9.44 -5.77 2.64
N ILE A 137 10.30 -6.78 2.49
CA ILE A 137 11.63 -6.59 1.92
C ILE A 137 11.61 -7.14 0.49
N HIS A 138 11.84 -6.27 -0.47
CA HIS A 138 11.96 -6.64 -1.87
C HIS A 138 13.42 -6.59 -2.31
N HIS A 139 13.91 -7.69 -2.82
CA HIS A 139 15.21 -7.71 -3.50
C HIS A 139 15.05 -7.09 -4.89
N LYS A 140 16.02 -6.26 -5.30
CA LYS A 140 15.95 -5.50 -6.56
C LYS A 140 15.65 -6.37 -7.79
N GLU A 141 16.20 -7.60 -7.83
CA GLU A 141 16.04 -8.51 -8.97
C GLU A 141 15.14 -9.73 -8.69
N ASN A 142 14.99 -10.16 -7.42
CA ASN A 142 14.41 -11.47 -7.07
C ASN A 142 13.01 -11.38 -6.45
N GLY A 143 12.41 -10.21 -6.39
CA GLY A 143 11.08 -10.03 -5.81
C GLY A 143 11.10 -9.93 -4.28
N GLN A 144 9.96 -10.23 -3.66
CA GLN A 144 9.79 -10.19 -2.20
C GLN A 144 10.56 -11.34 -1.56
N VAL A 145 11.47 -11.02 -0.63
CA VAL A 145 12.34 -11.96 0.04
C VAL A 145 12.04 -12.13 1.53
N ALA A 146 11.37 -11.15 2.14
CA ALA A 146 10.96 -11.26 3.53
C ALA A 146 9.69 -10.44 3.80
N LYS A 147 9.01 -10.81 4.86
CA LYS A 147 7.84 -10.16 5.40
C LYS A 147 7.99 -10.08 6.91
N LEU A 148 7.76 -8.90 7.45
CA LEU A 148 7.84 -8.59 8.86
C LEU A 148 6.46 -8.14 9.34
N ALA A 149 6.10 -8.46 10.57
CA ALA A 149 4.88 -7.98 11.19
C ALA A 149 5.15 -7.59 12.64
N HIS A 150 4.69 -6.40 13.01
CA HIS A 150 4.57 -6.01 14.41
C HIS A 150 3.09 -6.11 14.78
N ILE A 151 2.78 -6.98 15.73
CA ILE A 151 1.42 -7.24 16.21
C ILE A 151 1.24 -6.50 17.54
N PHE A 152 0.11 -5.79 17.70
CA PHE A 152 -0.22 -5.02 18.91
C PHE A 152 -1.07 -5.86 19.87
#